data_663f2a1508ebca5e4dc11080a977b7a7
#
_entry.id   663f2a1508ebca5e4dc11080a977b7a7
#
_cell.length_a   1.000
_cell.length_b   1.000
_cell.length_c   1.000
_cell.angle_alpha   90.00
_cell.angle_beta   90.00
_cell.angle_gamma   90.00
#
_symmetry.space_group_name_H-M   'P 1'
#
loop_
_entity.id
_entity.type
_entity.pdbx_description
1 polymer ?
#
loop_
_entity_poly.entity_id
_entity_poly.type
_entity_poly.pdbx_seq_one_letter_code
_entity_poly.pdbx_strand_id
1 'polypeptide(L)'
;MTRCGPAVVVGEHGGPDVLEVHNLDLPEVAGDQVLVKVAYAGVNYVDIYQREGVYPRQVPFVPGGEGAGRVLEVGAEVSGLSAGDRVAWQGAPGAYARYVSVPASQLLRIPDEVTDEQAAALPLQGLTAHYLATSSYAIHPGDTVLIHAGAGGVGLLLTQIAKIRGATVITTVSTPGKAEVSRAAGADQVLGYDDFHEELSEQGVHAVYDGVGRSTFERSLKALRRRGTLVLYGGSSGHVASVDPRRLTEGGSLTLKRPTLRDFVVDRPELESRFQDLLDWLIEGRLHLHIHRHYPLVDAKDAHRALASRDTVGKLLLAP
;
A
#
# COMPACT_ATOMS: atom_id res chain seq x y z
N MET A 1 -35.57 -13.98 -2.26
CA MET A 1 -34.62 -13.79 -3.37
C MET A 1 -33.23 -13.97 -2.80
N THR A 2 -32.49 -14.98 -3.24
CA THR A 2 -31.08 -15.15 -2.84
C THR A 2 -30.31 -13.93 -3.31
N ARG A 3 -29.78 -13.17 -2.37
CA ARG A 3 -28.91 -12.02 -2.71
C ARG A 3 -27.53 -12.60 -3.05
N CYS A 4 -27.10 -12.48 -4.29
CA CYS A 4 -25.78 -12.86 -4.77
C CYS A 4 -25.12 -11.71 -5.52
N GLY A 5 -23.82 -11.78 -5.73
CA GLY A 5 -23.08 -10.78 -6.48
C GLY A 5 -21.79 -11.30 -7.08
N PRO A 6 -21.22 -10.60 -8.07
CA PRO A 6 -19.95 -10.98 -8.68
C PRO A 6 -18.82 -10.86 -7.66
N ALA A 7 -17.91 -11.83 -7.70
CA ALA A 7 -16.66 -11.86 -6.96
C ALA A 7 -15.57 -12.54 -7.80
N VAL A 8 -14.34 -12.10 -7.66
CA VAL A 8 -13.18 -12.78 -8.24
C VAL A 8 -12.76 -13.91 -7.31
N VAL A 9 -12.57 -15.10 -7.86
CA VAL A 9 -12.14 -16.28 -7.10
C VAL A 9 -10.80 -16.77 -7.65
N VAL A 10 -9.89 -17.10 -6.75
CA VAL A 10 -8.65 -17.81 -7.03
C VAL A 10 -8.85 -19.27 -6.63
N GLY A 11 -9.06 -20.15 -7.61
CA GLY A 11 -9.26 -21.58 -7.38
C GLY A 11 -7.96 -22.36 -7.19
N GLU A 12 -6.86 -21.85 -7.75
CA GLU A 12 -5.50 -22.38 -7.63
C GLU A 12 -4.48 -21.25 -7.68
N HIS A 13 -3.27 -21.46 -7.13
CA HIS A 13 -2.20 -20.48 -7.23
C HIS A 13 -1.61 -20.44 -8.64
N GLY A 14 -1.33 -19.23 -9.16
CA GLY A 14 -0.79 -19.11 -10.51
C GLY A 14 -0.68 -17.68 -11.02
N GLY A 15 -0.55 -17.56 -12.35
CA GLY A 15 -0.54 -16.30 -13.07
C GLY A 15 -1.88 -15.56 -13.04
N PRO A 16 -1.99 -14.37 -13.68
CA PRO A 16 -3.23 -13.57 -13.64
C PRO A 16 -4.48 -14.30 -14.13
N ASP A 17 -4.31 -15.32 -14.97
CA ASP A 17 -5.43 -16.06 -15.59
C ASP A 17 -6.26 -16.91 -14.61
N VAL A 18 -5.72 -17.18 -13.41
CA VAL A 18 -6.46 -17.88 -12.34
C VAL A 18 -7.49 -17.01 -11.63
N LEU A 19 -7.58 -15.71 -11.97
CA LEU A 19 -8.59 -14.80 -11.45
C LEU A 19 -9.89 -14.97 -12.25
N GLU A 20 -10.83 -15.72 -11.71
CA GLU A 20 -12.11 -16.01 -12.35
C GLU A 20 -13.27 -15.31 -11.66
N VAL A 21 -14.23 -14.79 -12.42
CA VAL A 21 -15.41 -14.14 -11.85
C VAL A 21 -16.55 -15.13 -11.69
N HIS A 22 -17.04 -15.23 -10.46
CA HIS A 22 -18.18 -16.06 -10.08
C HIS A 22 -19.26 -15.21 -9.41
N ASN A 23 -20.50 -15.66 -9.45
CA ASN A 23 -21.55 -15.13 -8.60
C ASN A 23 -21.58 -15.92 -7.30
N LEU A 24 -21.29 -15.24 -6.20
CA LEU A 24 -21.31 -15.81 -4.86
C LEU A 24 -22.53 -15.30 -4.08
N ASP A 25 -23.06 -16.15 -3.20
CA ASP A 25 -24.06 -15.71 -2.22
C ASP A 25 -23.48 -14.63 -1.29
N LEU A 26 -24.35 -13.79 -0.70
CA LEU A 26 -23.91 -12.85 0.30
C LEU A 26 -23.20 -13.56 1.46
N PRO A 27 -22.06 -13.02 1.93
CA PRO A 27 -21.42 -13.57 3.12
C PRO A 27 -22.37 -13.48 4.33
N GLU A 28 -22.30 -14.47 5.20
CA GLU A 28 -22.96 -14.41 6.51
C GLU A 28 -22.35 -13.29 7.36
N VAL A 29 -23.19 -12.62 8.14
CA VAL A 29 -22.77 -11.55 9.04
C VAL A 29 -22.69 -12.11 10.46
N ALA A 30 -21.47 -12.44 10.92
CA ALA A 30 -21.26 -12.84 12.32
C ALA A 30 -21.47 -11.65 13.28
N GLY A 31 -21.53 -11.91 14.58
CA GLY A 31 -21.86 -10.90 15.59
C GLY A 31 -20.98 -9.65 15.53
N ASP A 32 -19.68 -9.81 15.27
CA ASP A 32 -18.67 -8.74 15.20
C ASP A 32 -18.41 -8.22 13.78
N GLN A 33 -19.13 -8.73 12.79
CA GLN A 33 -18.92 -8.45 11.36
C GLN A 33 -19.89 -7.39 10.82
N VAL A 34 -19.49 -6.79 9.73
CA VAL A 34 -20.29 -5.80 8.98
C VAL A 34 -20.31 -6.20 7.51
N LEU A 35 -21.50 -6.32 6.94
CA LEU A 35 -21.68 -6.50 5.51
C LEU A 35 -21.53 -5.17 4.79
N VAL A 36 -20.59 -5.10 3.87
CA VAL A 36 -20.32 -3.90 3.08
C VAL A 36 -20.61 -4.16 1.60
N LYS A 37 -21.35 -3.25 0.96
CA LYS A 37 -21.40 -3.15 -0.49
C LYS A 37 -20.19 -2.38 -0.95
N VAL A 38 -19.27 -3.05 -1.65
CA VAL A 38 -18.03 -2.46 -2.14
C VAL A 38 -18.32 -1.46 -3.23
N ALA A 39 -17.80 -0.25 -3.09
CA ALA A 39 -17.79 0.77 -4.14
C ALA A 39 -16.54 0.59 -5.02
N TYR A 40 -15.37 0.49 -4.37
CA TYR A 40 -14.10 0.21 -5.02
C TYR A 40 -13.22 -0.67 -4.14
N ALA A 41 -12.43 -1.53 -4.78
CA ALA A 41 -11.36 -2.31 -4.13
C ALA A 41 -10.00 -1.85 -4.63
N GLY A 42 -9.03 -1.69 -3.72
CA GLY A 42 -7.66 -1.35 -4.05
C GLY A 42 -6.87 -2.55 -4.55
N VAL A 43 -6.10 -2.40 -5.63
CA VAL A 43 -5.20 -3.45 -6.14
C VAL A 43 -3.79 -3.21 -5.62
N ASN A 44 -3.18 -4.24 -5.04
CA ASN A 44 -1.90 -4.15 -4.35
C ASN A 44 -0.95 -5.32 -4.70
N TYR A 45 0.35 -5.12 -4.54
CA TYR A 45 1.34 -6.18 -4.78
C TYR A 45 1.15 -7.40 -3.87
N VAL A 46 0.60 -7.21 -2.67
CA VAL A 46 0.29 -8.32 -1.76
C VAL A 46 -0.75 -9.27 -2.36
N ASP A 47 -1.69 -8.75 -3.14
CA ASP A 47 -2.72 -9.56 -3.82
C ASP A 47 -2.08 -10.46 -4.90
N ILE A 48 -1.05 -9.94 -5.60
CA ILE A 48 -0.24 -10.71 -6.54
C ILE A 48 0.50 -11.83 -5.79
N TYR A 49 1.17 -11.53 -4.67
CA TYR A 49 1.90 -12.52 -3.88
C TYR A 49 0.99 -13.61 -3.32
N GLN A 50 -0.22 -13.27 -2.91
CA GLN A 50 -1.22 -14.24 -2.45
C GLN A 50 -1.73 -15.11 -3.60
N ARG A 51 -2.04 -14.52 -4.75
CA ARG A 51 -2.47 -15.24 -5.95
C ARG A 51 -1.40 -16.22 -6.43
N GLU A 52 -0.12 -15.84 -6.40
CA GLU A 52 1.01 -16.68 -6.82
C GLU A 52 1.45 -17.71 -5.77
N GLY A 53 0.88 -17.66 -4.55
CA GLY A 53 1.27 -18.54 -3.44
C GLY A 53 2.58 -18.17 -2.77
N VAL A 54 3.20 -17.04 -3.11
CA VAL A 54 4.39 -16.48 -2.42
C VAL A 54 4.06 -16.17 -0.96
N TYR A 55 2.87 -15.61 -0.73
CA TYR A 55 2.28 -15.51 0.60
C TYR A 55 1.19 -16.57 0.71
N PRO A 56 1.40 -17.61 1.55
CA PRO A 56 0.51 -18.75 1.62
C PRO A 56 -0.93 -18.34 1.95
N ARG A 57 -1.88 -18.79 1.13
CA ARG A 57 -3.30 -18.67 1.35
C ARG A 57 -4.00 -19.91 0.86
N GLN A 58 -4.96 -20.42 1.63
CA GLN A 58 -5.72 -21.60 1.24
C GLN A 58 -6.65 -21.26 0.06
N VAL A 59 -6.63 -22.08 -0.98
CA VAL A 59 -7.54 -21.97 -2.11
C VAL A 59 -8.78 -22.86 -1.88
N PRO A 60 -9.99 -22.49 -2.39
CA PRO A 60 -10.28 -21.28 -3.11
C PRO A 60 -10.42 -20.05 -2.18
N PHE A 61 -10.12 -18.83 -2.69
CA PHE A 61 -10.35 -17.60 -1.94
C PHE A 61 -10.71 -16.42 -2.85
N VAL A 62 -11.38 -15.41 -2.27
CA VAL A 62 -11.60 -14.11 -2.91
C VAL A 62 -10.45 -13.18 -2.52
N PRO A 63 -9.67 -12.63 -3.48
CA PRO A 63 -8.55 -11.74 -3.20
C PRO A 63 -9.00 -10.34 -2.79
N GLY A 64 -8.00 -9.47 -2.57
CA GLY A 64 -8.16 -8.08 -2.18
C GLY A 64 -8.27 -7.89 -0.68
N GLY A 65 -7.36 -7.12 -0.11
CA GLY A 65 -7.30 -6.81 1.31
C GLY A 65 -7.69 -5.37 1.65
N GLU A 66 -8.13 -4.59 0.66
CA GLU A 66 -8.41 -3.16 0.80
C GLU A 66 -9.62 -2.75 -0.04
N GLY A 67 -10.45 -1.87 0.50
CA GLY A 67 -11.57 -1.31 -0.23
C GLY A 67 -12.30 -0.23 0.55
N ALA A 68 -13.30 0.35 -0.11
CA ALA A 68 -14.27 1.26 0.48
C ALA A 68 -15.68 0.97 -0.04
N GLY A 69 -16.68 1.34 0.74
CA GLY A 69 -18.05 1.12 0.37
C GLY A 69 -19.05 1.59 1.42
N ARG A 70 -20.26 1.05 1.32
CA ARG A 70 -21.35 1.38 2.23
C ARG A 70 -21.77 0.16 3.04
N VAL A 71 -21.98 0.37 4.32
CA VAL A 71 -22.56 -0.62 5.24
C VAL A 71 -23.96 -0.97 4.80
N LEU A 72 -24.25 -2.26 4.64
CA LEU A 72 -25.60 -2.78 4.37
C LEU A 72 -26.23 -3.35 5.63
N GLU A 73 -25.46 -4.08 6.44
CA GLU A 73 -25.92 -4.78 7.63
C GLU A 73 -24.81 -4.83 8.66
N VAL A 74 -25.15 -4.76 9.95
CA VAL A 74 -24.20 -4.88 11.06
C VAL A 74 -24.57 -6.07 11.93
N GLY A 75 -23.57 -6.80 12.39
CA GLY A 75 -23.74 -7.91 13.33
C GLY A 75 -24.20 -7.42 14.70
N ALA A 76 -24.77 -8.32 15.49
CA ALA A 76 -25.43 -7.99 16.75
C ALA A 76 -24.48 -7.40 17.83
N GLU A 77 -23.18 -7.65 17.71
CA GLU A 77 -22.15 -7.16 18.66
C GLU A 77 -21.51 -5.84 18.19
N VAL A 78 -21.85 -5.38 16.98
CA VAL A 78 -21.26 -4.16 16.40
C VAL A 78 -21.92 -2.92 16.98
N SER A 79 -21.13 -2.01 17.50
CA SER A 79 -21.55 -0.69 17.95
C SER A 79 -20.87 0.41 17.15
N GLY A 80 -21.52 1.57 17.06
CA GLY A 80 -20.95 2.76 16.42
C GLY A 80 -20.98 2.75 14.90
N LEU A 81 -21.50 1.70 14.21
CA LEU A 81 -21.75 1.66 12.77
C LEU A 81 -23.22 1.35 12.49
N SER A 82 -23.74 1.86 11.40
CA SER A 82 -25.13 1.68 10.96
C SER A 82 -25.20 1.49 9.44
N ALA A 83 -26.29 0.87 8.99
CA ALA A 83 -26.55 0.76 7.56
C ALA A 83 -26.57 2.14 6.88
N GLY A 84 -25.89 2.25 5.75
CA GLY A 84 -25.69 3.50 5.02
C GLY A 84 -24.35 4.21 5.32
N ASP A 85 -23.69 3.91 6.42
CA ASP A 85 -22.37 4.50 6.76
C ASP A 85 -21.36 4.24 5.64
N ARG A 86 -20.53 5.23 5.35
CA ARG A 86 -19.39 5.10 4.43
C ARG A 86 -18.17 4.63 5.20
N VAL A 87 -17.55 3.59 4.68
CA VAL A 87 -16.41 2.93 5.34
C VAL A 87 -15.33 2.55 4.36
N ALA A 88 -14.09 2.51 4.87
CA ALA A 88 -12.95 1.91 4.19
C ALA A 88 -12.24 0.93 5.12
N TRP A 89 -11.42 0.05 4.57
CA TRP A 89 -10.64 -0.92 5.35
C TRP A 89 -9.35 -1.32 4.65
N GLN A 90 -8.45 -1.86 5.43
CA GLN A 90 -7.31 -2.63 4.97
C GLN A 90 -7.11 -3.85 5.89
N GLY A 91 -6.57 -4.95 5.35
CA GLY A 91 -6.28 -6.17 6.09
C GLY A 91 -7.38 -7.23 6.06
N ALA A 92 -8.67 -6.86 5.92
CA ALA A 92 -9.75 -7.82 5.74
C ALA A 92 -9.79 -8.33 4.29
N PRO A 93 -9.77 -9.66 4.08
CA PRO A 93 -9.80 -10.25 2.74
C PRO A 93 -11.17 -10.17 2.08
N GLY A 94 -11.20 -10.35 0.75
CA GLY A 94 -12.43 -10.51 -0.01
C GLY A 94 -12.94 -9.23 -0.68
N ALA A 95 -12.11 -8.17 -0.77
CA ALA A 95 -12.51 -6.91 -1.38
C ALA A 95 -12.82 -7.00 -2.89
N TYR A 96 -12.31 -8.02 -3.60
CA TYR A 96 -12.60 -8.21 -5.03
C TYR A 96 -13.97 -8.87 -5.23
N ALA A 97 -14.98 -8.29 -4.61
CA ALA A 97 -16.35 -8.75 -4.67
C ALA A 97 -17.32 -7.56 -4.57
N ARG A 98 -18.55 -7.77 -5.02
CA ARG A 98 -19.61 -6.76 -4.84
C ARG A 98 -20.02 -6.61 -3.37
N TYR A 99 -19.89 -7.67 -2.58
CA TYR A 99 -20.23 -7.70 -1.17
C TYR A 99 -19.13 -8.41 -0.39
N VAL A 100 -18.79 -7.86 0.77
CA VAL A 100 -17.77 -8.44 1.66
C VAL A 100 -18.22 -8.31 3.11
N SER A 101 -17.94 -9.31 3.92
CA SER A 101 -18.07 -9.24 5.38
C SER A 101 -16.72 -8.86 5.98
N VAL A 102 -16.69 -7.76 6.74
CA VAL A 102 -15.47 -7.18 7.32
C VAL A 102 -15.62 -7.07 8.83
N PRO A 103 -14.64 -7.48 9.65
CA PRO A 103 -14.65 -7.22 11.07
C PRO A 103 -14.82 -5.72 11.37
N ALA A 104 -15.75 -5.36 12.25
CA ALA A 104 -16.02 -3.96 12.61
C ALA A 104 -14.76 -3.23 13.11
N SER A 105 -13.85 -3.96 13.77
CA SER A 105 -12.58 -3.45 14.26
C SER A 105 -11.62 -2.96 13.16
N GLN A 106 -11.81 -3.40 11.91
CA GLN A 106 -10.99 -3.01 10.76
C GLN A 106 -11.63 -1.91 9.90
N LEU A 107 -12.89 -1.57 10.16
CA LEU A 107 -13.60 -0.55 9.40
C LEU A 107 -13.29 0.85 9.92
N LEU A 108 -12.97 1.74 8.99
CA LEU A 108 -12.68 3.15 9.21
C LEU A 108 -13.82 3.99 8.61
N ARG A 109 -14.39 4.90 9.36
CA ARG A 109 -15.41 5.82 8.85
C ARG A 109 -14.79 6.82 7.88
N ILE A 110 -15.51 7.13 6.81
CA ILE A 110 -15.08 8.06 5.77
C ILE A 110 -15.97 9.31 5.82
N PRO A 111 -15.38 10.50 5.99
CA PRO A 111 -16.10 11.77 5.96
C PRO A 111 -16.62 12.08 4.55
N ASP A 112 -17.61 12.98 4.47
CA ASP A 112 -18.28 13.30 3.22
C ASP A 112 -17.37 14.04 2.20
N GLU A 113 -16.35 14.71 2.67
CA GLU A 113 -15.33 15.41 1.86
C GLU A 113 -14.44 14.47 1.04
N VAL A 114 -14.36 13.18 1.43
CA VAL A 114 -13.54 12.17 0.77
C VAL A 114 -14.39 11.31 -0.16
N THR A 115 -14.03 11.20 -1.43
CA THR A 115 -14.76 10.37 -2.40
C THR A 115 -14.58 8.88 -2.11
N ASP A 116 -15.46 8.02 -2.64
CA ASP A 116 -15.34 6.56 -2.47
C ASP A 116 -14.05 6.00 -3.13
N GLU A 117 -13.58 6.63 -4.21
CA GLU A 117 -12.33 6.30 -4.89
C GLU A 117 -11.12 6.63 -4.01
N GLN A 118 -11.10 7.82 -3.43
CA GLN A 118 -10.06 8.22 -2.48
C GLN A 118 -10.05 7.31 -1.26
N ALA A 119 -11.23 7.00 -0.73
CA ALA A 119 -11.41 6.11 0.42
C ALA A 119 -10.88 4.69 0.15
N ALA A 120 -11.02 4.16 -1.07
CA ALA A 120 -10.50 2.85 -1.46
C ALA A 120 -9.01 2.85 -1.80
N ALA A 121 -8.45 4.02 -2.16
CA ALA A 121 -7.05 4.14 -2.55
C ALA A 121 -6.11 4.43 -1.38
N LEU A 122 -6.63 4.97 -0.28
CA LEU A 122 -5.83 5.51 0.82
C LEU A 122 -5.35 4.48 1.85
N PRO A 123 -6.16 3.49 2.33
CA PRO A 123 -5.86 2.76 3.56
C PRO A 123 -4.52 2.01 3.53
N LEU A 124 -4.31 1.08 2.61
CA LEU A 124 -3.11 0.24 2.63
C LEU A 124 -1.84 1.04 2.31
N GLN A 125 -1.86 1.82 1.24
CA GLN A 125 -0.70 2.57 0.78
C GLN A 125 -0.43 3.77 1.68
N GLY A 126 -1.47 4.46 2.12
CA GLY A 126 -1.38 5.61 3.03
C GLY A 126 -0.84 5.21 4.40
N LEU A 127 -1.45 4.21 5.04
CA LEU A 127 -0.97 3.69 6.34
C LEU A 127 0.46 3.15 6.24
N THR A 128 0.81 2.52 5.10
CA THR A 128 2.19 2.07 4.85
C THR A 128 3.13 3.27 4.78
N ALA A 129 2.85 4.28 3.98
CA ALA A 129 3.67 5.47 3.88
C ALA A 129 3.77 6.22 5.22
N HIS A 130 2.65 6.28 5.95
CA HIS A 130 2.58 6.93 7.26
C HIS A 130 3.51 6.27 8.27
N TYR A 131 3.38 4.95 8.53
CA TYR A 131 4.22 4.30 9.53
C TYR A 131 5.69 4.27 9.11
N LEU A 132 5.98 4.17 7.82
CA LEU A 132 7.35 4.25 7.31
C LEU A 132 8.01 5.57 7.70
N ALA A 133 7.31 6.68 7.49
CA ALA A 133 7.83 8.04 7.73
C ALA A 133 7.78 8.48 9.20
N THR A 134 6.91 7.89 10.02
CA THR A 134 6.67 8.36 11.39
C THR A 134 7.19 7.43 12.48
N SER A 135 7.30 6.13 12.19
CA SER A 135 7.60 5.11 13.19
C SER A 135 8.75 4.19 12.81
N SER A 136 8.83 3.73 11.57
CA SER A 136 9.90 2.84 11.14
C SER A 136 11.24 3.58 11.10
N TYR A 137 11.32 4.67 10.36
CA TYR A 137 12.32 5.71 10.54
C TYR A 137 11.56 7.03 10.65
N ALA A 138 11.53 7.61 11.85
CA ALA A 138 10.87 8.89 12.06
C ALA A 138 11.67 10.00 11.34
N ILE A 139 11.12 10.51 10.25
CA ILE A 139 11.73 11.57 9.47
C ILE A 139 11.69 12.86 10.30
N HIS A 140 12.81 13.59 10.36
CA HIS A 140 12.95 14.87 11.02
C HIS A 140 13.21 15.98 9.98
N PRO A 141 12.86 17.24 10.29
CA PRO A 141 13.22 18.36 9.43
C PRO A 141 14.72 18.42 9.16
N GLY A 142 15.08 18.57 7.87
CA GLY A 142 16.47 18.57 7.42
C GLY A 142 17.05 17.18 7.07
N ASP A 143 16.33 16.09 7.32
CA ASP A 143 16.75 14.78 6.81
C ASP A 143 16.74 14.75 5.29
N THR A 144 17.69 14.02 4.70
CA THR A 144 17.67 13.62 3.30
C THR A 144 17.29 12.15 3.22
N VAL A 145 16.25 11.81 2.47
CA VAL A 145 15.77 10.42 2.34
C VAL A 145 15.71 10.00 0.89
N LEU A 146 16.02 8.73 0.64
CA LEU A 146 15.86 8.08 -0.66
C LEU A 146 14.64 7.16 -0.64
N ILE A 147 13.75 7.32 -1.60
CA ILE A 147 12.54 6.50 -1.76
C ILE A 147 12.60 5.79 -3.11
N HIS A 148 12.73 4.47 -3.11
CA HIS A 148 12.64 3.69 -4.33
C HIS A 148 11.20 3.58 -4.83
N ALA A 149 11.03 3.38 -6.15
CA ALA A 149 9.74 3.36 -6.83
C ALA A 149 8.91 4.62 -6.55
N GLY A 150 9.52 5.79 -6.70
CA GLY A 150 8.96 7.10 -6.35
C GLY A 150 7.66 7.49 -7.07
N ALA A 151 7.31 6.81 -8.18
CA ALA A 151 6.03 6.97 -8.88
C ALA A 151 5.01 5.86 -8.54
N GLY A 152 5.35 4.90 -7.69
CA GLY A 152 4.42 3.88 -7.21
C GLY A 152 3.49 4.43 -6.12
N GLY A 153 2.42 3.70 -5.78
CA GLY A 153 1.41 4.18 -4.84
C GLY A 153 1.97 4.56 -3.46
N VAL A 154 2.76 3.68 -2.83
CA VAL A 154 3.44 4.01 -1.55
C VAL A 154 4.49 5.11 -1.76
N GLY A 155 5.27 5.05 -2.86
CA GLY A 155 6.34 6.01 -3.13
C GLY A 155 5.83 7.45 -3.24
N LEU A 156 4.72 7.67 -3.95
CA LEU A 156 4.10 9.00 -4.09
C LEU A 156 3.60 9.56 -2.76
N LEU A 157 2.95 8.73 -1.95
CA LEU A 157 2.43 9.16 -0.64
C LEU A 157 3.58 9.38 0.35
N LEU A 158 4.56 8.49 0.36
CA LEU A 158 5.73 8.62 1.23
C LEU A 158 6.57 9.88 0.89
N THR A 159 6.71 10.20 -0.39
CA THR A 159 7.34 11.45 -0.84
C THR A 159 6.63 12.66 -0.24
N GLN A 160 5.30 12.74 -0.38
CA GLN A 160 4.51 13.84 0.15
C GLN A 160 4.58 13.92 1.69
N ILE A 161 4.46 12.80 2.38
CA ILE A 161 4.57 12.76 3.86
C ILE A 161 5.98 13.17 4.30
N ALA A 162 7.03 12.74 3.61
CA ALA A 162 8.40 13.17 3.89
C ALA A 162 8.57 14.70 3.71
N LYS A 163 7.95 15.28 2.68
CA LYS A 163 7.90 16.76 2.50
C LYS A 163 7.12 17.45 3.61
N ILE A 164 5.97 16.92 4.03
CA ILE A 164 5.20 17.43 5.17
C ILE A 164 6.07 17.45 6.44
N ARG A 165 6.97 16.48 6.59
CA ARG A 165 7.91 16.38 7.72
C ARG A 165 9.20 17.17 7.57
N GLY A 166 9.37 17.91 6.47
CA GLY A 166 10.49 18.82 6.24
C GLY A 166 11.77 18.17 5.72
N ALA A 167 11.67 17.00 5.07
CA ALA A 167 12.80 16.31 4.47
C ALA A 167 13.14 16.82 3.06
N THR A 168 14.41 16.63 2.67
CA THR A 168 14.82 16.59 1.27
C THR A 168 14.59 15.19 0.74
N VAL A 169 13.81 15.07 -0.34
CA VAL A 169 13.36 13.79 -0.87
C VAL A 169 14.02 13.49 -2.21
N ILE A 170 14.73 12.38 -2.26
CA ILE A 170 15.30 11.82 -3.48
C ILE A 170 14.51 10.56 -3.82
N THR A 171 14.16 10.37 -5.10
CA THR A 171 13.43 9.17 -5.52
C THR A 171 14.13 8.46 -6.66
N THR A 172 13.86 7.16 -6.83
CA THR A 172 14.25 6.44 -8.05
C THR A 172 13.02 6.01 -8.85
N VAL A 173 13.11 6.15 -10.16
CA VAL A 173 12.08 5.73 -11.12
C VAL A 173 12.69 5.11 -12.37
N SER A 174 11.86 4.43 -13.18
CA SER A 174 12.34 3.68 -14.37
C SER A 174 12.18 4.43 -15.68
N THR A 175 11.40 5.51 -15.74
CA THR A 175 11.12 6.23 -17.00
C THR A 175 11.00 7.74 -16.78
N PRO A 176 11.22 8.57 -17.82
CA PRO A 176 11.04 10.01 -17.75
C PRO A 176 9.63 10.44 -17.32
N GLY A 177 8.57 9.80 -17.84
CA GLY A 177 7.19 10.12 -17.47
C GLY A 177 6.92 9.85 -15.98
N LYS A 178 7.51 8.80 -15.39
CA LYS A 178 7.45 8.55 -13.95
C LYS A 178 8.22 9.59 -13.14
N ALA A 179 9.29 10.13 -13.69
CA ALA A 179 10.06 11.20 -13.04
C ALA A 179 9.23 12.48 -12.92
N GLU A 180 8.44 12.82 -13.92
CA GLU A 180 7.54 13.97 -13.88
C GLU A 180 6.51 13.84 -12.74
N VAL A 181 5.88 12.66 -12.63
CA VAL A 181 4.89 12.41 -11.57
C VAL A 181 5.54 12.42 -10.17
N SER A 182 6.74 11.86 -10.05
CA SER A 182 7.48 11.87 -8.78
C SER A 182 7.88 13.29 -8.35
N ARG A 183 8.32 14.14 -9.30
CA ARG A 183 8.57 15.57 -9.02
C ARG A 183 7.31 16.31 -8.62
N ALA A 184 6.21 16.06 -9.31
CA ALA A 184 4.91 16.66 -8.97
C ALA A 184 4.43 16.28 -7.57
N ALA A 185 4.82 15.10 -7.07
CA ALA A 185 4.57 14.68 -5.68
C ALA A 185 5.53 15.33 -4.67
N GLY A 186 6.51 16.13 -5.10
CA GLY A 186 7.42 16.87 -4.23
C GLY A 186 8.82 16.30 -4.11
N ALA A 187 9.23 15.34 -4.96
CA ALA A 187 10.61 14.87 -4.98
C ALA A 187 11.56 16.01 -5.41
N ASP A 188 12.55 16.31 -4.59
CA ASP A 188 13.56 17.36 -4.86
C ASP A 188 14.56 16.88 -5.95
N GLN A 189 14.87 15.58 -5.94
CA GLN A 189 15.71 14.95 -6.96
C GLN A 189 15.09 13.61 -7.39
N VAL A 190 15.19 13.30 -8.68
CA VAL A 190 14.70 12.03 -9.24
C VAL A 190 15.81 11.39 -10.07
N LEU A 191 16.21 10.18 -9.67
CA LEU A 191 17.31 9.40 -10.25
C LEU A 191 16.79 8.17 -10.97
N GLY A 192 17.64 7.59 -11.83
CA GLY A 192 17.49 6.24 -12.34
C GLY A 192 17.87 5.18 -11.32
N TYR A 193 17.65 3.89 -11.70
CA TYR A 193 18.04 2.79 -10.82
C TYR A 193 19.52 2.39 -10.95
N ASP A 194 20.21 2.81 -11.98
CA ASP A 194 21.53 2.27 -12.28
C ASP A 194 22.62 2.91 -11.40
N ASP A 195 22.65 4.23 -11.31
CA ASP A 195 23.78 4.98 -10.74
C ASP A 195 23.43 5.79 -9.49
N PHE A 196 22.21 5.66 -8.95
CA PHE A 196 21.75 6.49 -7.82
C PHE A 196 22.69 6.45 -6.61
N HIS A 197 23.36 5.32 -6.36
CA HIS A 197 24.24 5.16 -5.21
C HIS A 197 25.58 5.88 -5.40
N GLU A 198 26.05 6.05 -6.62
CA GLU A 198 27.24 6.83 -6.95
C GLU A 198 26.99 8.31 -6.76
N GLU A 199 25.85 8.81 -7.26
CA GLU A 199 25.44 10.20 -7.08
C GLU A 199 25.24 10.59 -5.61
N LEU A 200 24.90 9.62 -4.74
CA LEU A 200 24.67 9.86 -3.32
C LEU A 200 25.86 9.54 -2.42
N SER A 201 26.95 8.99 -2.98
CA SER A 201 28.06 8.42 -2.21
C SER A 201 28.86 9.44 -1.36
N GLU A 202 28.92 10.70 -1.77
CA GLU A 202 29.72 11.72 -1.06
C GLU A 202 29.12 12.13 0.29
N GLN A 203 27.81 12.31 0.36
CA GLN A 203 27.12 12.80 1.56
C GLN A 203 26.30 11.69 2.23
N GLY A 204 25.80 10.75 1.45
CA GLY A 204 24.90 9.71 1.87
C GLY A 204 23.54 10.24 2.36
N VAL A 205 22.52 9.37 2.39
CA VAL A 205 21.18 9.74 2.89
C VAL A 205 20.95 9.22 4.31
N HIS A 206 20.07 9.87 5.05
CA HIS A 206 19.69 9.50 6.41
C HIS A 206 18.95 8.16 6.45
N ALA A 207 18.01 7.98 5.50
CA ALA A 207 17.28 6.76 5.36
C ALA A 207 17.01 6.42 3.88
N VAL A 208 16.97 5.12 3.59
CA VAL A 208 16.48 4.57 2.31
C VAL A 208 15.22 3.76 2.59
N TYR A 209 14.15 4.07 1.87
CA TYR A 209 12.91 3.29 1.88
C TYR A 209 12.85 2.43 0.62
N ASP A 210 13.02 1.12 0.81
CA ASP A 210 13.16 0.16 -0.29
C ASP A 210 11.97 -0.80 -0.37
N GLY A 211 11.09 -0.55 -1.34
CA GLY A 211 9.99 -1.45 -1.72
C GLY A 211 10.34 -2.41 -2.86
N VAL A 212 11.54 -2.24 -3.46
CA VAL A 212 11.99 -2.98 -4.64
C VAL A 212 12.71 -4.28 -4.27
N GLY A 213 13.63 -4.23 -3.32
CA GLY A 213 14.26 -5.41 -2.72
C GLY A 213 15.49 -5.89 -3.47
N ARG A 214 15.47 -7.13 -3.99
CA ARG A 214 16.67 -7.82 -4.49
C ARG A 214 17.57 -6.99 -5.41
N SER A 215 16.99 -6.24 -6.34
CA SER A 215 17.76 -5.48 -7.33
C SER A 215 18.34 -4.16 -6.83
N THR A 216 17.85 -3.63 -5.69
CA THR A 216 18.28 -2.34 -5.13
C THR A 216 19.07 -2.46 -3.84
N PHE A 217 18.85 -3.50 -3.07
CA PHE A 217 19.31 -3.68 -1.69
C PHE A 217 20.80 -3.32 -1.49
N GLU A 218 21.67 -3.87 -2.32
CA GLU A 218 23.12 -3.66 -2.20
C GLU A 218 23.53 -2.21 -2.43
N ARG A 219 22.92 -1.58 -3.42
CA ARG A 219 23.17 -0.18 -3.74
C ARG A 219 22.50 0.76 -2.75
N SER A 220 21.37 0.34 -2.18
CA SER A 220 20.69 1.06 -1.09
C SER A 220 21.57 1.17 0.17
N LEU A 221 22.30 0.11 0.53
CA LEU A 221 23.27 0.17 1.64
C LEU A 221 24.40 1.15 1.37
N LYS A 222 24.88 1.22 0.13
CA LYS A 222 25.99 2.13 -0.26
C LYS A 222 25.55 3.60 -0.32
N ALA A 223 24.26 3.88 -0.55
CA ALA A 223 23.71 5.22 -0.59
C ALA A 223 23.52 5.83 0.81
N LEU A 224 23.62 5.04 1.87
CA LEU A 224 23.44 5.50 3.25
C LEU A 224 24.69 6.21 3.79
N ARG A 225 24.46 7.29 4.52
CA ARG A 225 25.49 7.87 5.39
C ARG A 225 25.85 6.96 6.56
N ARG A 226 26.94 7.23 7.26
CA ARG A 226 27.22 6.57 8.54
C ARG A 226 26.02 6.65 9.47
N ARG A 227 25.68 5.52 10.12
CA ARG A 227 24.53 5.36 11.03
C ARG A 227 23.17 5.57 10.34
N GLY A 228 23.13 5.50 9.00
CA GLY A 228 21.90 5.57 8.23
C GLY A 228 21.03 4.32 8.38
N THR A 229 19.78 4.42 8.00
CA THR A 229 18.78 3.35 8.13
C THR A 229 18.25 2.90 6.77
N LEU A 230 18.38 1.60 6.46
CA LEU A 230 17.67 0.96 5.36
C LEU A 230 16.36 0.38 5.88
N VAL A 231 15.23 0.88 5.36
CA VAL A 231 13.89 0.34 5.62
C VAL A 231 13.45 -0.47 4.41
N LEU A 232 13.66 -1.78 4.46
CA LEU A 232 13.27 -2.73 3.41
C LEU A 232 11.84 -3.18 3.66
N TYR A 233 10.84 -2.51 3.05
CA TYR A 233 9.43 -2.79 3.31
C TYR A 233 8.74 -3.63 2.21
N GLY A 234 9.40 -3.83 1.06
CA GLY A 234 8.86 -4.59 -0.06
C GLY A 234 9.88 -5.49 -0.74
N GLY A 235 9.48 -6.09 -1.85
CA GLY A 235 10.30 -7.01 -2.64
C GLY A 235 9.79 -7.18 -4.06
N SER A 236 9.37 -6.09 -4.74
CA SER A 236 8.78 -6.17 -6.08
C SER A 236 9.74 -6.72 -7.15
N SER A 237 11.06 -6.71 -6.92
CA SER A 237 12.06 -7.36 -7.79
C SER A 237 12.48 -8.74 -7.29
N GLY A 238 11.86 -9.24 -6.23
CA GLY A 238 12.19 -10.46 -5.51
C GLY A 238 12.73 -10.19 -4.11
N HIS A 239 12.71 -11.23 -3.27
CA HIS A 239 13.17 -11.13 -1.90
C HIS A 239 14.71 -11.08 -1.80
N VAL A 240 15.20 -10.38 -0.80
CA VAL A 240 16.60 -10.45 -0.36
C VAL A 240 16.77 -11.75 0.43
N ALA A 241 17.62 -12.65 -0.07
CA ALA A 241 17.70 -14.02 0.45
C ALA A 241 18.37 -14.08 1.82
N SER A 242 19.49 -13.37 2.00
CA SER A 242 20.26 -13.32 3.26
C SER A 242 21.04 -12.04 3.35
N VAL A 243 21.33 -11.60 4.57
CA VAL A 243 22.14 -10.42 4.85
C VAL A 243 23.23 -10.81 5.85
N ASP A 244 24.49 -10.61 5.47
CA ASP A 244 25.61 -10.71 6.41
C ASP A 244 25.62 -9.44 7.29
N PRO A 245 25.45 -9.56 8.63
CA PRO A 245 25.44 -8.41 9.53
C PRO A 245 26.74 -7.58 9.49
N ARG A 246 27.88 -8.17 9.10
CA ARG A 246 29.17 -7.44 8.97
C ARG A 246 29.05 -6.28 7.97
N ARG A 247 28.24 -6.43 6.96
CA ARG A 247 28.00 -5.37 5.95
C ARG A 247 27.44 -4.09 6.56
N LEU A 248 26.64 -4.21 7.63
CA LEU A 248 26.12 -3.05 8.34
C LEU A 248 27.23 -2.31 9.08
N THR A 249 28.19 -3.04 9.63
CA THR A 249 29.38 -2.45 10.27
C THR A 249 30.29 -1.78 9.23
N GLU A 250 30.59 -2.48 8.14
CA GLU A 250 31.45 -2.00 7.04
C GLU A 250 30.88 -0.75 6.38
N GLY A 251 29.54 -0.68 6.22
CA GLY A 251 28.83 0.49 5.69
C GLY A 251 28.75 1.68 6.66
N GLY A 252 29.32 1.56 7.88
CA GLY A 252 29.36 2.64 8.86
C GLY A 252 28.30 2.53 9.96
N SER A 253 28.14 1.35 10.54
CA SER A 253 27.16 1.06 11.62
C SER A 253 25.72 1.33 11.19
N LEU A 254 25.35 0.78 10.06
CA LEU A 254 24.02 0.95 9.47
C LEU A 254 22.95 0.21 10.28
N THR A 255 21.71 0.67 10.16
CA THR A 255 20.52 -0.03 10.68
C THR A 255 19.74 -0.63 9.52
N LEU A 256 19.35 -1.89 9.65
CA LEU A 256 18.41 -2.55 8.72
C LEU A 256 17.10 -2.83 9.44
N LYS A 257 15.99 -2.42 8.84
CA LYS A 257 14.63 -2.70 9.32
C LYS A 257 13.83 -3.42 8.24
N ARG A 258 13.02 -4.42 8.66
CA ARG A 258 12.08 -5.14 7.79
C ARG A 258 10.68 -5.10 8.41
N PRO A 259 10.00 -3.93 8.34
CA PRO A 259 8.70 -3.75 8.98
C PRO A 259 7.55 -4.33 8.15
N THR A 260 6.41 -4.55 8.79
CA THR A 260 5.13 -4.88 8.15
C THR A 260 4.02 -4.01 8.74
N LEU A 261 3.09 -3.54 7.91
CA LEU A 261 2.01 -2.64 8.32
C LEU A 261 1.23 -3.16 9.54
N ARG A 262 0.92 -4.47 9.57
CA ARG A 262 0.11 -5.06 10.66
C ARG A 262 0.68 -4.81 12.07
N ASP A 263 2.01 -4.65 12.18
CA ASP A 263 2.68 -4.42 13.47
C ASP A 263 2.67 -2.93 13.87
N PHE A 264 2.10 -2.06 13.03
CA PHE A 264 1.94 -0.61 13.22
C PHE A 264 0.48 -0.16 13.19
N VAL A 265 -0.46 -1.11 13.21
CA VAL A 265 -1.90 -0.90 13.31
C VAL A 265 -2.52 -2.03 14.14
N VAL A 266 -1.86 -2.35 15.26
CA VAL A 266 -2.18 -3.52 16.09
C VAL A 266 -3.52 -3.35 16.79
N ASP A 267 -3.80 -2.14 17.27
CA ASP A 267 -5.03 -1.83 17.96
C ASP A 267 -5.82 -0.72 17.24
N ARG A 268 -7.07 -0.59 17.63
CA ARG A 268 -8.01 0.37 17.03
C ARG A 268 -7.56 1.81 17.22
N PRO A 269 -7.08 2.27 18.38
CA PRO A 269 -6.59 3.65 18.56
C PRO A 269 -5.42 3.98 17.64
N GLU A 270 -4.45 3.08 17.48
CA GLU A 270 -3.31 3.32 16.61
C GLU A 270 -3.73 3.39 15.13
N LEU A 271 -4.59 2.46 14.68
CA LEU A 271 -5.14 2.46 13.34
C LEU A 271 -5.89 3.76 13.03
N GLU A 272 -6.80 4.17 13.93
CA GLU A 272 -7.59 5.40 13.77
C GLU A 272 -6.73 6.65 13.78
N SER A 273 -5.78 6.76 14.69
CA SER A 273 -4.88 7.92 14.76
C SER A 273 -4.08 8.12 13.47
N ARG A 274 -3.50 7.04 12.96
CA ARG A 274 -2.72 7.09 11.70
C ARG A 274 -3.61 7.42 10.50
N PHE A 275 -4.81 6.85 10.48
CA PHE A 275 -5.74 7.10 9.37
C PHE A 275 -6.31 8.53 9.43
N GLN A 276 -6.53 9.06 10.63
CA GLN A 276 -6.98 10.44 10.82
C GLN A 276 -5.94 11.45 10.30
N ASP A 277 -4.64 11.26 10.61
CA ASP A 277 -3.57 12.10 10.04
C ASP A 277 -3.63 12.12 8.50
N LEU A 278 -3.87 10.95 7.88
CA LEU A 278 -3.97 10.85 6.43
C LEU A 278 -5.21 11.56 5.86
N LEU A 279 -6.35 11.44 6.54
CA LEU A 279 -7.58 12.13 6.17
C LEU A 279 -7.42 13.65 6.30
N ASP A 280 -6.82 14.12 7.39
CA ASP A 280 -6.59 15.54 7.63
C ASP A 280 -5.70 16.12 6.52
N TRP A 281 -4.58 15.48 6.21
CA TRP A 281 -3.71 15.93 5.12
C TRP A 281 -4.37 15.89 3.75
N LEU A 282 -5.24 14.89 3.50
CA LEU A 282 -5.99 14.78 2.24
C LEU A 282 -7.01 15.91 2.11
N ILE A 283 -7.78 16.18 3.17
CA ILE A 283 -8.82 17.23 3.20
C ILE A 283 -8.19 18.62 3.14
N GLU A 284 -7.06 18.82 3.82
CA GLU A 284 -6.27 20.06 3.77
C GLU A 284 -5.56 20.29 2.42
N GLY A 285 -5.60 19.30 1.51
CA GLY A 285 -4.89 19.38 0.23
C GLY A 285 -3.37 19.30 0.32
N ARG A 286 -2.85 18.74 1.41
CA ARG A 286 -1.40 18.48 1.63
C ARG A 286 -0.97 17.11 1.17
N LEU A 287 -1.93 16.19 1.01
CA LEU A 287 -1.73 14.85 0.48
C LEU A 287 -2.67 14.65 -0.71
N HIS A 288 -2.14 14.15 -1.82
CA HIS A 288 -2.88 13.89 -3.04
C HIS A 288 -2.74 12.43 -3.45
N LEU A 289 -3.86 11.80 -3.79
CA LEU A 289 -3.87 10.44 -4.30
C LEU A 289 -3.79 10.43 -5.82
N HIS A 290 -2.88 9.65 -6.36
CA HIS A 290 -2.79 9.42 -7.80
C HIS A 290 -3.44 8.09 -8.16
N ILE A 291 -4.65 8.12 -8.69
CA ILE A 291 -5.36 6.95 -9.21
C ILE A 291 -5.03 6.82 -10.68
N HIS A 292 -4.28 5.77 -11.03
CA HIS A 292 -3.86 5.53 -12.40
C HIS A 292 -5.02 5.11 -13.29
N ARG A 293 -5.81 4.14 -12.82
CA ARG A 293 -6.91 3.57 -13.60
C ARG A 293 -7.91 2.81 -12.73
N HIS A 294 -9.17 2.86 -13.19
CA HIS A 294 -10.24 1.98 -12.73
C HIS A 294 -10.42 0.83 -13.71
N TYR A 295 -10.60 -0.37 -13.18
CA TYR A 295 -10.96 -1.56 -13.95
C TYR A 295 -12.30 -2.08 -13.45
N PRO A 296 -13.21 -2.51 -14.34
CA PRO A 296 -14.34 -3.34 -13.92
C PRO A 296 -13.84 -4.59 -13.19
N LEU A 297 -14.60 -5.12 -12.26
CA LEU A 297 -14.22 -6.32 -11.51
C LEU A 297 -13.87 -7.50 -12.44
N VAL A 298 -14.58 -7.62 -13.57
CA VAL A 298 -14.34 -8.68 -14.57
C VAL A 298 -12.95 -8.61 -15.21
N ASP A 299 -12.31 -7.44 -15.18
CA ASP A 299 -10.97 -7.20 -15.73
C ASP A 299 -9.87 -7.24 -14.64
N ALA A 300 -10.13 -7.86 -13.49
CA ALA A 300 -9.17 -7.98 -12.38
C ALA A 300 -7.83 -8.58 -12.82
N LYS A 301 -7.83 -9.54 -13.75
CA LYS A 301 -6.61 -10.11 -14.34
C LYS A 301 -5.78 -9.07 -15.10
N ASP A 302 -6.42 -8.13 -15.79
CA ASP A 302 -5.70 -7.09 -16.52
C ASP A 302 -5.14 -6.03 -15.57
N ALA A 303 -5.85 -5.71 -14.46
CA ALA A 303 -5.31 -4.89 -13.39
C ALA A 303 -4.06 -5.51 -12.74
N HIS A 304 -4.07 -6.84 -12.51
CA HIS A 304 -2.91 -7.56 -11.98
C HIS A 304 -1.75 -7.59 -12.99
N ARG A 305 -2.01 -7.78 -14.29
CA ARG A 305 -0.99 -7.71 -15.35
C ARG A 305 -0.35 -6.32 -15.39
N ALA A 306 -1.17 -5.27 -15.38
CA ALA A 306 -0.70 -3.89 -15.41
C ALA A 306 0.16 -3.55 -14.17
N LEU A 307 -0.23 -4.01 -12.98
CA LEU A 307 0.58 -3.80 -11.78
C LEU A 307 1.90 -4.58 -11.84
N ALA A 308 1.87 -5.83 -12.29
CA ALA A 308 3.05 -6.70 -12.39
C ALA A 308 4.05 -6.23 -13.45
N SER A 309 3.61 -5.64 -14.57
CA SER A 309 4.47 -5.07 -15.61
C SER A 309 5.24 -3.84 -15.13
N ARG A 310 4.84 -3.23 -14.02
CA ARG A 310 5.41 -1.99 -13.45
C ARG A 310 5.25 -0.77 -14.37
N ASP A 311 4.31 -0.78 -15.30
CA ASP A 311 4.03 0.36 -16.18
C ASP A 311 3.10 1.38 -15.53
N THR A 312 2.51 1.02 -14.40
CA THR A 312 1.55 1.84 -13.66
C THR A 312 2.21 2.91 -12.80
N VAL A 313 1.44 3.94 -12.49
CA VAL A 313 1.78 5.03 -11.58
C VAL A 313 0.68 5.15 -10.52
N GLY A 314 1.04 5.24 -9.24
CA GLY A 314 0.05 5.38 -8.18
C GLY A 314 -0.80 4.12 -7.97
N LYS A 315 -2.12 4.31 -7.87
CA LYS A 315 -3.10 3.30 -7.45
C LYS A 315 -3.94 2.76 -8.60
N LEU A 316 -4.23 1.46 -8.57
CA LEU A 316 -5.26 0.81 -9.38
C LEU A 316 -6.47 0.47 -8.51
N LEU A 317 -7.67 0.64 -9.06
CA LEU A 317 -8.92 0.31 -8.40
C LEU A 317 -9.75 -0.66 -9.25
N LEU A 318 -10.47 -1.57 -8.57
CA LEU A 318 -11.52 -2.39 -9.17
C LEU A 318 -12.88 -1.85 -8.77
N ALA A 319 -13.81 -1.79 -9.74
CA ALA A 319 -15.21 -1.42 -9.53
C ALA A 319 -16.08 -2.68 -9.68
N PRO A 320 -16.66 -3.21 -8.57
CA PRO A 320 -17.50 -4.42 -8.57
C PRO A 320 -18.89 -4.23 -9.16
#